data_eeff73ce2b04b937d07ae57f8c26a527
#
_entry.id   eeff73ce2b04b937d07ae57f8c26a527
#
_cell.length_a   1.000
_cell.length_b   1.000
_cell.length_c   1.000
_cell.angle_alpha   90.00
_cell.angle_beta   90.00
_cell.angle_gamma   90.00
#
_symmetry.space_group_name_H-M   'P 1'
#
loop_
_entity.id
_entity.type
_entity.pdbx_description
1 polymer ?
#
loop_
_entity_poly.entity_id
_entity_poly.type
_entity_poly.pdbx_seq_one_letter_code
_entity_poly.pdbx_strand_id
1 'polypeptide(L)'
;MNRNWPLDTAVSFDPYYGEPDRDGDQGYDILPDGKVRLRIMAPQAGKVEIDQFGKITPLEKGSDGIWETTADLGRGFQYFFLKIDGADVLNPYLPIGYGCCRPMNYLDIPVPGEDWDGLEGIDHGGVTRHYYPSGVTGKTEICLVYTPPAYDPAKPYPVLYLQHGYGENEIGWIYQGHVGRIADRLIAAGKMKPMLIVMGNGMTQAKEGHVFGLFPSVLLNDLIPFIEKKYCVLTDKWNRAMAGLSMGSYQTSVVTLTHPELFGYAGVFSGFLQFRPGRADEPQTHLAILDDEKKFRDSFRVFYRAMGTEDQFFSSFEQDDEMLKTKPVRMIRKTFPGGHDWSVWRRCIHDFLPMLFQP
;
A
#
# COMPACT_ATOMS: atom_id res chain seq x y z
N MET A 1 4.63 -26.42 14.89
CA MET A 1 4.34 -25.03 14.46
C MET A 1 3.62 -25.02 13.15
N ASN A 2 2.57 -24.24 13.05
CA ASN A 2 1.92 -24.00 11.76
C ASN A 2 2.76 -22.94 11.03
N ARG A 3 3.65 -23.37 10.13
CA ARG A 3 4.64 -22.54 9.46
C ARG A 3 4.00 -21.74 8.31
N ASN A 4 3.07 -20.87 8.64
CA ASN A 4 2.48 -19.94 7.66
C ASN A 4 3.42 -18.76 7.45
N TRP A 5 4.62 -19.03 6.93
CA TRP A 5 5.51 -17.96 6.48
C TRP A 5 4.87 -17.29 5.26
N PRO A 6 4.69 -15.97 5.25
CA PRO A 6 4.15 -15.29 4.10
C PRO A 6 5.07 -15.46 2.90
N LEU A 7 4.56 -16.04 1.81
CA LEU A 7 5.34 -16.24 0.57
C LEU A 7 5.77 -14.92 -0.06
N ASP A 8 4.97 -13.86 0.13
CA ASP A 8 5.28 -12.51 -0.35
C ASP A 8 5.87 -11.67 0.77
N THR A 9 7.14 -11.87 1.06
CA THR A 9 7.91 -10.99 1.91
C THR A 9 8.94 -10.25 1.08
N ALA A 10 9.33 -9.05 1.52
CA ALA A 10 10.42 -8.32 0.88
C ALA A 10 11.76 -9.07 0.96
N VAL A 11 11.85 -10.06 1.83
CA VAL A 11 12.97 -10.97 2.02
C VAL A 11 12.48 -12.38 1.76
N SER A 12 12.89 -12.97 0.64
CA SER A 12 12.64 -14.39 0.30
C SER A 12 13.55 -15.27 1.13
N PHE A 13 13.22 -15.45 2.39
CA PHE A 13 13.98 -16.27 3.30
C PHE A 13 13.02 -17.08 4.19
N ASP A 14 13.14 -18.40 4.15
CA ASP A 14 12.47 -19.27 5.09
C ASP A 14 13.44 -19.57 6.26
N PRO A 15 13.22 -18.99 7.44
CA PRO A 15 14.11 -19.18 8.59
C PRO A 15 14.21 -20.63 9.04
N TYR A 16 13.26 -21.48 8.63
CA TYR A 16 13.25 -22.91 8.96
C TYR A 16 14.19 -23.75 8.10
N TYR A 17 14.81 -23.18 7.06
CA TYR A 17 15.96 -23.81 6.37
C TYR A 17 17.30 -23.60 7.10
N GLY A 18 17.33 -22.78 8.15
CA GLY A 18 18.47 -22.64 9.05
C GLY A 18 18.67 -23.88 9.92
N GLU A 19 19.59 -23.80 10.87
CA GLU A 19 19.81 -24.85 11.86
C GLU A 19 18.83 -24.73 13.04
N PRO A 20 17.71 -25.46 13.07
CA PRO A 20 16.67 -25.30 14.10
C PRO A 20 17.22 -25.48 15.53
N ASP A 21 18.22 -26.34 15.68
CA ASP A 21 18.83 -26.64 16.98
C ASP A 21 19.69 -25.51 17.51
N ARG A 22 20.19 -24.63 16.62
CA ARG A 22 21.03 -23.49 17.00
C ARG A 22 20.21 -22.29 17.41
N ASP A 23 19.13 -22.01 16.68
CA ASP A 23 18.39 -20.76 16.78
C ASP A 23 17.13 -20.90 17.64
N GLY A 24 16.83 -22.13 18.11
CA GLY A 24 15.69 -22.41 18.96
C GLY A 24 14.36 -22.28 18.22
N ASP A 25 13.29 -22.28 18.98
CA ASP A 25 11.92 -22.20 18.48
C ASP A 25 11.43 -20.73 18.46
N GLN A 26 11.99 -19.93 17.54
CA GLN A 26 11.67 -18.51 17.37
C GLN A 26 10.57 -18.29 16.34
N GLY A 27 10.03 -17.07 16.30
CA GLY A 27 9.00 -16.67 15.36
C GLY A 27 7.65 -16.42 16.01
N TYR A 28 6.56 -16.64 15.28
CA TYR A 28 5.22 -16.46 15.81
C TYR A 28 4.25 -17.55 15.35
N ASP A 29 3.25 -17.80 16.19
CA ASP A 29 2.08 -18.61 15.86
C ASP A 29 0.80 -17.81 16.08
N ILE A 30 -0.14 -17.95 15.17
CA ILE A 30 -1.49 -17.43 15.35
C ILE A 30 -2.35 -18.53 15.94
N LEU A 31 -2.85 -18.31 17.16
CA LEU A 31 -3.65 -19.26 17.89
C LEU A 31 -5.11 -19.28 17.41
N PRO A 32 -5.88 -20.35 17.70
CA PRO A 32 -7.28 -20.45 17.26
C PRO A 32 -8.20 -19.32 17.74
N ASP A 33 -7.88 -18.71 18.90
CA ASP A 33 -8.59 -17.54 19.43
C ASP A 33 -8.13 -16.22 18.77
N GLY A 34 -7.11 -16.33 17.91
CA GLY A 34 -6.52 -15.21 17.17
C GLY A 34 -5.49 -14.40 17.94
N LYS A 35 -5.13 -14.80 19.15
CA LYS A 35 -3.95 -14.25 19.80
C LYS A 35 -2.69 -14.73 19.08
N VAL A 36 -1.63 -13.96 19.25
CA VAL A 36 -0.31 -14.29 18.72
C VAL A 36 0.59 -14.73 19.85
N ARG A 37 1.18 -15.91 19.70
CA ARG A 37 2.33 -16.35 20.50
C ARG A 37 3.58 -15.92 19.76
N LEU A 38 4.39 -15.07 20.35
CA LEU A 38 5.64 -14.54 19.80
C LEU A 38 6.82 -15.00 20.65
N ARG A 39 7.89 -15.50 20.03
CA ARG A 39 9.07 -16.06 20.68
C ARG A 39 10.34 -15.49 20.07
N ILE A 40 11.20 -14.90 20.91
CA ILE A 40 12.42 -14.17 20.53
C ILE A 40 13.59 -14.72 21.35
N MET A 41 14.63 -15.20 20.69
CA MET A 41 15.87 -15.62 21.36
C MET A 41 16.72 -14.39 21.69
N ALA A 42 16.82 -14.08 22.97
CA ALA A 42 17.65 -12.98 23.48
C ALA A 42 18.17 -13.31 24.90
N PRO A 43 19.06 -14.32 25.04
CA PRO A 43 19.41 -14.88 26.35
C PRO A 43 20.16 -13.88 27.23
N GLN A 44 20.84 -12.89 26.67
CA GLN A 44 21.60 -11.87 27.40
C GLN A 44 20.77 -10.61 27.69
N ALA A 45 19.57 -10.49 27.10
CA ALA A 45 18.73 -9.30 27.29
C ALA A 45 18.18 -9.21 28.73
N GLY A 46 18.06 -7.99 29.21
CA GLY A 46 17.39 -7.64 30.44
C GLY A 46 15.91 -7.31 30.23
N LYS A 47 15.53 -6.92 28.99
CA LYS A 47 14.16 -6.56 28.63
C LYS A 47 13.91 -6.80 27.14
N VAL A 48 12.78 -7.43 26.81
CA VAL A 48 12.31 -7.57 25.43
C VAL A 48 10.84 -7.15 25.36
N GLU A 49 10.50 -6.33 24.38
CA GLU A 49 9.14 -5.85 24.17
C GLU A 49 8.86 -5.55 22.70
N ILE A 50 7.61 -5.57 22.30
CA ILE A 50 7.16 -5.05 21.02
C ILE A 50 6.42 -3.74 21.24
N ASP A 51 6.66 -2.79 20.35
CA ASP A 51 6.06 -1.46 20.36
C ASP A 51 5.28 -1.25 19.05
N GLN A 52 3.96 -1.29 19.16
CA GLN A 52 3.03 -0.98 18.07
C GLN A 52 2.64 0.51 18.15
N PHE A 53 3.59 1.38 17.82
CA PHE A 53 3.40 2.85 17.81
C PHE A 53 2.87 3.41 19.14
N GLY A 54 3.46 2.97 20.24
CA GLY A 54 3.12 3.40 21.61
C GLY A 54 2.30 2.37 22.40
N LYS A 55 1.73 1.35 21.76
CA LYS A 55 1.16 0.20 22.45
C LYS A 55 2.28 -0.81 22.74
N ILE A 56 2.76 -0.83 23.97
CA ILE A 56 3.86 -1.71 24.39
C ILE A 56 3.32 -3.03 24.91
N THR A 57 3.87 -4.13 24.39
CA THR A 57 3.62 -5.49 24.89
C THR A 57 4.94 -6.10 25.32
N PRO A 58 5.16 -6.32 26.63
CA PRO A 58 6.38 -6.96 27.13
C PRO A 58 6.36 -8.46 26.85
N LEU A 59 7.57 -9.06 26.70
CA LEU A 59 7.78 -10.49 26.67
C LEU A 59 8.37 -10.96 28.01
N GLU A 60 8.09 -12.18 28.39
CA GLU A 60 8.61 -12.84 29.58
C GLU A 60 9.77 -13.78 29.23
N LYS A 61 10.84 -13.77 30.02
CA LYS A 61 12.03 -14.58 29.79
C LYS A 61 11.87 -15.98 30.33
N GLY A 62 11.98 -16.98 29.44
CA GLY A 62 12.07 -18.39 29.84
C GLY A 62 13.45 -18.81 30.35
N SER A 63 13.54 -19.97 30.94
CA SER A 63 14.80 -20.55 31.44
C SER A 63 15.77 -20.93 30.32
N ASP A 64 15.28 -21.11 29.10
CA ASP A 64 16.01 -21.42 27.87
C ASP A 64 16.61 -20.16 27.18
N GLY A 65 16.35 -18.96 27.73
CA GLY A 65 16.79 -17.70 27.16
C GLY A 65 15.89 -17.15 26.06
N ILE A 66 14.78 -17.83 25.78
CA ILE A 66 13.72 -17.37 24.88
C ILE A 66 12.79 -16.46 25.66
N TRP A 67 12.44 -15.33 25.01
CA TRP A 67 11.42 -14.41 25.49
C TRP A 67 10.11 -14.69 24.77
N GLU A 68 9.03 -14.86 25.50
CA GLU A 68 7.73 -15.20 24.94
C GLU A 68 6.63 -14.27 25.44
N THR A 69 5.65 -14.01 24.58
CA THR A 69 4.35 -13.45 24.95
C THR A 69 3.24 -14.15 24.20
N THR A 70 2.05 -14.21 24.79
CA THR A 70 0.80 -14.57 24.11
C THR A 70 -0.20 -13.46 24.33
N ALA A 71 -0.45 -12.67 23.29
CA ALA A 71 -1.23 -11.45 23.38
C ALA A 71 -2.16 -11.24 22.17
N ASP A 72 -3.20 -10.44 22.37
CA ASP A 72 -3.97 -9.86 21.26
C ASP A 72 -3.20 -8.66 20.71
N LEU A 73 -2.60 -8.87 19.53
CA LEU A 73 -1.81 -7.87 18.81
C LEU A 73 -2.61 -7.17 17.71
N GLY A 74 -3.91 -7.36 17.66
CA GLY A 74 -4.80 -6.86 16.61
C GLY A 74 -5.08 -7.87 15.51
N ARG A 75 -5.70 -7.43 14.42
CA ARG A 75 -6.02 -8.22 13.23
C ARG A 75 -5.49 -7.50 11.99
N GLY A 76 -5.32 -8.25 10.91
CA GLY A 76 -4.76 -7.76 9.66
C GLY A 76 -3.28 -7.47 9.78
N PHE A 77 -2.81 -6.52 9.00
CA PHE A 77 -1.39 -6.16 8.92
C PHE A 77 -0.99 -5.29 10.12
N GLN A 78 0.04 -5.72 10.86
CA GLN A 78 0.51 -5.07 12.09
C GLN A 78 2.02 -4.83 12.03
N TYR A 79 2.46 -3.59 11.79
CA TYR A 79 3.83 -3.19 12.02
C TYR A 79 4.14 -3.10 13.51
N PHE A 80 5.37 -3.39 13.88
CA PHE A 80 5.88 -3.15 15.22
C PHE A 80 7.40 -2.95 15.23
N PHE A 81 7.90 -2.32 16.29
CA PHE A 81 9.30 -2.27 16.64
C PHE A 81 9.58 -3.35 17.68
N LEU A 82 10.49 -4.29 17.37
CA LEU A 82 11.03 -5.16 18.38
C LEU A 82 12.11 -4.39 19.14
N LYS A 83 11.95 -4.27 20.46
CA LYS A 83 12.90 -3.58 21.33
C LYS A 83 13.59 -4.60 22.23
N ILE A 84 14.93 -4.62 22.15
CA ILE A 84 15.80 -5.42 23.06
C ILE A 84 16.66 -4.42 23.84
N ASP A 85 16.46 -4.37 25.15
CA ASP A 85 17.11 -3.39 26.04
C ASP A 85 16.99 -1.93 25.56
N GLY A 86 15.84 -1.60 24.97
CA GLY A 86 15.53 -0.27 24.44
C GLY A 86 16.01 0.00 23.02
N ALA A 87 16.83 -0.87 22.41
CA ALA A 87 17.25 -0.74 21.04
C ALA A 87 16.21 -1.34 20.07
N ASP A 88 15.93 -0.67 18.96
CA ASP A 88 15.13 -1.23 17.87
C ASP A 88 15.94 -2.27 17.10
N VAL A 89 15.40 -3.49 16.99
CA VAL A 89 16.07 -4.64 16.37
C VAL A 89 15.17 -5.25 15.30
N LEU A 90 15.76 -5.70 14.19
CA LEU A 90 15.09 -6.56 13.22
C LEU A 90 15.35 -8.02 13.57
N ASN A 91 14.28 -8.80 13.72
CA ASN A 91 14.39 -10.24 13.90
C ASN A 91 14.17 -10.95 12.55
N PRO A 92 15.14 -11.76 12.07
CA PRO A 92 15.03 -12.47 10.79
C PRO A 92 14.01 -13.60 10.80
N TYR A 93 13.56 -14.06 11.98
CA TYR A 93 12.52 -15.08 12.13
C TYR A 93 11.10 -14.50 12.10
N LEU A 94 10.96 -13.24 11.78
CA LEU A 94 9.70 -12.54 11.61
C LEU A 94 9.64 -11.89 10.22
N PRO A 95 8.46 -11.78 9.60
CA PRO A 95 8.32 -11.09 8.33
C PRO A 95 8.89 -9.67 8.39
N ILE A 96 9.57 -9.25 7.32
CA ILE A 96 10.18 -7.93 7.20
C ILE A 96 9.52 -7.21 6.02
N GLY A 97 8.95 -6.06 6.30
CA GLY A 97 8.45 -5.09 5.32
C GLY A 97 9.27 -3.82 5.33
N TYR A 98 8.83 -2.83 4.56
CA TYR A 98 9.44 -1.51 4.52
C TYR A 98 8.37 -0.45 4.79
N GLY A 99 8.53 0.27 5.88
CA GLY A 99 7.64 1.35 6.30
C GLY A 99 8.39 2.32 7.21
N CYS A 100 7.82 3.50 7.48
CA CYS A 100 8.45 4.51 8.34
C CYS A 100 9.91 4.83 7.94
N CYS A 101 10.21 4.84 6.63
CA CYS A 101 11.54 5.07 6.04
C CYS A 101 12.61 4.02 6.40
N ARG A 102 12.21 2.83 6.85
CA ARG A 102 13.15 1.76 7.24
C ARG A 102 12.53 0.37 7.13
N PRO A 103 13.35 -0.70 7.11
CA PRO A 103 12.87 -2.06 7.31
C PRO A 103 12.22 -2.20 8.70
N MET A 104 11.11 -2.94 8.76
CA MET A 104 10.35 -3.21 9.99
C MET A 104 9.87 -4.65 10.00
N ASN A 105 9.80 -5.26 11.18
CA ASN A 105 9.05 -6.48 11.34
C ASN A 105 7.54 -6.19 11.31
N TYR A 106 6.77 -7.16 10.86
CA TYR A 106 5.31 -7.09 10.88
C TYR A 106 4.70 -8.46 11.18
N LEU A 107 3.44 -8.46 11.52
CA LEU A 107 2.57 -9.64 11.57
C LEU A 107 1.42 -9.43 10.59
N ASP A 108 0.99 -10.50 9.94
CA ASP A 108 -0.21 -10.50 9.12
C ASP A 108 -1.20 -11.51 9.70
N ILE A 109 -2.15 -10.99 10.50
CA ILE A 109 -3.05 -11.78 11.31
C ILE A 109 -4.39 -11.87 10.59
N PRO A 110 -4.87 -13.08 10.24
CA PRO A 110 -6.10 -13.25 9.48
C PRO A 110 -7.29 -12.48 10.07
N VAL A 111 -8.03 -11.81 9.21
CA VAL A 111 -9.30 -11.16 9.55
C VAL A 111 -10.43 -12.09 9.14
N PRO A 112 -11.30 -12.53 10.05
CA PRO A 112 -12.42 -13.41 9.71
C PRO A 112 -13.31 -12.81 8.62
N GLY A 113 -13.54 -13.56 7.54
CA GLY A 113 -14.34 -13.12 6.40
C GLY A 113 -13.57 -12.28 5.36
N GLU A 114 -12.27 -12.06 5.54
CA GLU A 114 -11.39 -11.40 4.57
C GLU A 114 -10.39 -12.43 3.99
N ASP A 115 -10.87 -13.31 3.11
CA ASP A 115 -10.08 -14.34 2.42
C ASP A 115 -9.81 -14.03 0.93
N TRP A 116 -10.04 -12.79 0.55
CA TRP A 116 -10.00 -12.31 -0.84
C TRP A 116 -8.57 -12.08 -1.40
N ASP A 117 -7.53 -12.35 -0.63
CA ASP A 117 -6.13 -12.32 -1.05
C ASP A 117 -5.44 -13.71 -0.98
N GLY A 118 -6.20 -14.77 -0.74
CA GLY A 118 -5.66 -16.14 -0.71
C GLY A 118 -5.11 -16.59 -2.07
N LEU A 119 -4.06 -17.40 -2.06
CA LEU A 119 -3.35 -17.84 -3.27
C LEU A 119 -3.91 -19.12 -3.89
N GLU A 120 -4.63 -19.93 -3.15
CA GLU A 120 -4.99 -21.28 -3.56
C GLU A 120 -6.09 -21.35 -4.62
N GLY A 121 -5.95 -22.26 -5.57
CA GLY A 121 -7.00 -22.66 -6.51
C GLY A 121 -7.30 -21.67 -7.63
N ILE A 122 -6.39 -20.74 -7.93
CA ILE A 122 -6.50 -19.78 -9.04
C ILE A 122 -5.16 -19.62 -9.77
N ASP A 123 -5.21 -19.10 -11.00
CA ASP A 123 -4.01 -18.67 -11.71
C ASP A 123 -3.52 -17.33 -11.18
N HIS A 124 -2.20 -17.12 -11.21
CA HIS A 124 -1.56 -15.93 -10.68
C HIS A 124 -0.94 -15.06 -11.77
N GLY A 125 -0.98 -13.75 -11.54
CA GLY A 125 -0.23 -12.78 -12.31
C GLY A 125 1.26 -12.78 -11.96
N GLY A 126 2.02 -11.96 -12.65
CA GLY A 126 3.46 -11.78 -12.43
C GLY A 126 3.80 -10.36 -11.99
N VAL A 127 4.92 -10.20 -11.28
CA VAL A 127 5.45 -8.89 -10.92
C VAL A 127 6.86 -8.74 -11.50
N THR A 128 7.06 -7.70 -12.29
CA THR A 128 8.36 -7.39 -12.91
C THR A 128 8.89 -6.07 -12.37
N ARG A 129 10.15 -6.06 -11.93
CA ARG A 129 10.88 -4.84 -11.57
C ARG A 129 11.53 -4.23 -12.79
N HIS A 130 11.36 -2.93 -12.97
CA HIS A 130 12.02 -2.16 -14.02
C HIS A 130 12.84 -1.02 -13.45
N TYR A 131 13.92 -0.71 -14.17
CA TYR A 131 14.74 0.48 -13.99
C TYR A 131 14.55 1.36 -15.22
N TYR A 132 14.31 2.64 -15.03
CA TYR A 132 14.16 3.60 -16.14
C TYR A 132 14.89 4.91 -15.85
N PRO A 133 15.47 5.54 -16.87
CA PRO A 133 16.06 6.85 -16.70
C PRO A 133 14.96 7.90 -16.52
N SER A 134 15.10 8.77 -15.53
CA SER A 134 14.23 9.91 -15.33
C SER A 134 14.91 11.20 -15.75
N GLY A 135 14.34 11.90 -16.72
CA GLY A 135 14.79 13.23 -17.11
C GLY A 135 14.47 14.27 -16.04
N VAL A 136 13.42 14.05 -15.25
CA VAL A 136 12.98 14.95 -14.18
C VAL A 136 13.92 14.89 -12.98
N THR A 137 14.31 13.70 -12.52
CA THR A 137 15.21 13.55 -11.36
C THR A 137 16.68 13.52 -11.74
N GLY A 138 17.00 13.29 -13.00
CA GLY A 138 18.37 13.07 -13.48
C GLY A 138 19.00 11.78 -12.96
N LYS A 139 18.17 10.80 -12.52
CA LYS A 139 18.58 9.52 -11.94
C LYS A 139 17.92 8.35 -12.63
N THR A 140 18.37 7.14 -12.31
CA THR A 140 17.62 5.93 -12.60
C THR A 140 16.57 5.73 -11.50
N GLU A 141 15.32 5.62 -11.92
CA GLU A 141 14.18 5.34 -11.05
C GLU A 141 13.73 3.89 -11.20
N ILE A 142 12.89 3.44 -10.25
CA ILE A 142 12.41 2.06 -10.17
C ILE A 142 10.89 2.06 -10.22
N CYS A 143 10.31 1.07 -10.90
CA CYS A 143 8.91 0.71 -10.74
C CYS A 143 8.72 -0.80 -10.73
N LEU A 144 7.64 -1.27 -10.09
CA LEU A 144 7.10 -2.61 -10.23
C LEU A 144 5.90 -2.57 -11.16
N VAL A 145 5.75 -3.61 -11.98
CA VAL A 145 4.58 -3.79 -12.84
C VAL A 145 4.00 -5.17 -12.59
N TYR A 146 2.77 -5.19 -12.07
CA TYR A 146 1.96 -6.40 -12.06
C TYR A 146 1.32 -6.60 -13.43
N THR A 147 1.41 -7.82 -13.96
CA THR A 147 0.70 -8.30 -15.15
C THR A 147 -0.33 -9.36 -14.73
N PRO A 148 -1.56 -9.34 -15.26
CA PRO A 148 -2.62 -10.27 -14.84
C PRO A 148 -2.32 -11.73 -15.20
N PRO A 149 -3.01 -12.72 -14.61
CA PRO A 149 -2.97 -14.11 -15.07
C PRO A 149 -3.22 -14.21 -16.59
N ALA A 150 -2.53 -15.13 -17.23
CA ALA A 150 -2.58 -15.33 -18.68
C ALA A 150 -2.27 -14.04 -19.50
N TYR A 151 -1.38 -13.20 -19.00
CA TYR A 151 -0.92 -11.99 -19.70
C TYR A 151 -0.37 -12.32 -21.09
N ASP A 152 -0.89 -11.63 -22.11
CA ASP A 152 -0.44 -11.74 -23.50
C ASP A 152 0.19 -10.39 -23.93
N PRO A 153 1.50 -10.33 -24.18
CA PRO A 153 2.18 -9.09 -24.53
C PRO A 153 1.72 -8.47 -25.87
N ALA A 154 0.98 -9.21 -26.70
CA ALA A 154 0.40 -8.70 -27.94
C ALA A 154 -0.97 -8.03 -27.77
N LYS A 155 -1.61 -8.20 -26.61
CA LYS A 155 -2.92 -7.59 -26.33
C LYS A 155 -2.74 -6.27 -25.57
N PRO A 156 -3.56 -5.23 -25.88
CA PRO A 156 -3.53 -3.99 -25.15
C PRO A 156 -4.32 -4.10 -23.83
N TYR A 157 -3.73 -3.58 -22.75
CA TYR A 157 -4.33 -3.57 -21.42
C TYR A 157 -4.55 -2.13 -20.92
N PRO A 158 -5.61 -1.88 -20.13
CA PRO A 158 -5.71 -0.67 -19.36
C PRO A 158 -4.70 -0.66 -18.21
N VAL A 159 -4.39 0.52 -17.67
CA VAL A 159 -3.32 0.70 -16.67
C VAL A 159 -3.83 1.44 -15.44
N LEU A 160 -3.56 0.87 -14.26
CA LEU A 160 -3.66 1.56 -12.98
C LEU A 160 -2.26 1.95 -12.50
N TYR A 161 -2.01 3.24 -12.29
CA TYR A 161 -0.84 3.75 -11.56
C TYR A 161 -1.20 3.83 -10.08
N LEU A 162 -0.53 3.02 -9.24
CA LEU A 162 -0.89 2.82 -7.83
C LEU A 162 0.26 3.26 -6.92
N GLN A 163 0.00 4.28 -6.09
CA GLN A 163 1.03 4.97 -5.35
C GLN A 163 1.02 4.65 -3.85
N HIS A 164 2.20 4.42 -3.29
CA HIS A 164 2.42 4.16 -1.86
C HIS A 164 2.40 5.44 -1.01
N GLY A 165 2.49 5.31 0.31
CA GLY A 165 2.51 6.39 1.29
C GLY A 165 3.91 6.92 1.63
N TYR A 166 3.94 7.91 2.52
CA TYR A 166 5.18 8.46 3.03
C TYR A 166 5.98 7.40 3.82
N GLY A 167 7.28 7.35 3.54
CA GLY A 167 8.17 6.41 4.23
C GLY A 167 8.10 4.98 3.74
N GLU A 168 7.37 4.72 2.64
CA GLU A 168 7.31 3.45 1.94
C GLU A 168 8.02 3.55 0.58
N ASN A 169 7.87 2.56 -0.30
CA ASN A 169 8.46 2.53 -1.62
C ASN A 169 7.60 1.68 -2.60
N GLU A 170 8.11 1.45 -3.80
CA GLU A 170 7.42 0.74 -4.88
C GLU A 170 6.98 -0.69 -4.56
N ILE A 171 7.57 -1.32 -3.51
CA ILE A 171 7.22 -2.70 -3.15
C ILE A 171 6.01 -2.81 -2.20
N GLY A 172 5.62 -1.71 -1.53
CA GLY A 172 4.61 -1.72 -0.47
C GLY A 172 3.28 -2.33 -0.89
N TRP A 173 2.76 -1.94 -2.04
CA TRP A 173 1.49 -2.49 -2.54
C TRP A 173 1.54 -3.99 -2.87
N ILE A 174 2.70 -4.54 -3.25
CA ILE A 174 2.84 -5.98 -3.51
C ILE A 174 2.94 -6.76 -2.20
N TYR A 175 3.90 -6.41 -1.34
CA TYR A 175 4.20 -7.22 -0.16
C TYR A 175 3.28 -6.94 1.04
N GLN A 176 2.98 -5.69 1.32
CA GLN A 176 2.12 -5.31 2.45
C GLN A 176 0.66 -5.17 2.01
N GLY A 177 0.45 -4.65 0.80
CA GLY A 177 -0.88 -4.40 0.22
C GLY A 177 -1.53 -5.60 -0.43
N HIS A 178 -0.76 -6.66 -0.77
CA HIS A 178 -1.22 -7.87 -1.47
C HIS A 178 -1.99 -7.59 -2.76
N VAL A 179 -1.71 -6.46 -3.44
CA VAL A 179 -2.54 -6.02 -4.57
C VAL A 179 -2.56 -7.03 -5.72
N GLY A 180 -1.46 -7.76 -5.96
CA GLY A 180 -1.42 -8.82 -6.97
C GLY A 180 -2.40 -9.96 -6.65
N ARG A 181 -2.38 -10.44 -5.41
CA ARG A 181 -3.29 -11.50 -4.93
C ARG A 181 -4.75 -11.08 -4.99
N ILE A 182 -5.05 -9.86 -4.53
CA ILE A 182 -6.40 -9.29 -4.58
C ILE A 182 -6.88 -9.21 -6.04
N ALA A 183 -6.02 -8.73 -6.95
CA ALA A 183 -6.33 -8.64 -8.37
C ALA A 183 -6.57 -10.03 -8.98
N ASP A 184 -5.72 -11.02 -8.69
CA ASP A 184 -5.87 -12.40 -9.18
C ASP A 184 -7.22 -13.01 -8.75
N ARG A 185 -7.59 -12.85 -7.47
CA ARG A 185 -8.89 -13.31 -6.94
C ARG A 185 -10.07 -12.61 -7.61
N LEU A 186 -9.99 -11.30 -7.79
CA LEU A 186 -11.06 -10.52 -8.43
C LEU A 186 -11.20 -10.88 -9.92
N ILE A 187 -10.10 -11.14 -10.63
CA ILE A 187 -10.10 -11.60 -12.02
C ILE A 187 -10.70 -13.01 -12.11
N ALA A 188 -10.25 -13.94 -11.26
CA ALA A 188 -10.78 -15.30 -11.22
C ALA A 188 -12.28 -15.34 -10.91
N ALA A 189 -12.76 -14.41 -10.08
CA ALA A 189 -14.19 -14.24 -9.77
C ALA A 189 -14.99 -13.49 -10.85
N GLY A 190 -14.34 -13.03 -11.94
CA GLY A 190 -14.99 -12.23 -12.98
C GLY A 190 -15.43 -10.84 -12.53
N LYS A 191 -14.91 -10.34 -11.42
CA LYS A 191 -15.28 -9.04 -10.81
C LYS A 191 -14.41 -7.87 -11.25
N MET A 192 -13.27 -8.15 -11.85
CA MET A 192 -12.30 -7.15 -12.29
C MET A 192 -11.85 -7.45 -13.73
N LYS A 193 -11.67 -6.41 -14.53
CA LYS A 193 -11.01 -6.54 -15.84
C LYS A 193 -9.51 -6.75 -15.65
N PRO A 194 -8.87 -7.68 -16.41
CA PRO A 194 -7.43 -7.76 -16.47
C PRO A 194 -6.80 -6.41 -16.86
N MET A 195 -5.83 -5.95 -16.08
CA MET A 195 -5.13 -4.68 -16.26
C MET A 195 -3.68 -4.79 -15.81
N LEU A 196 -2.83 -3.86 -16.23
CA LEU A 196 -1.53 -3.65 -15.62
C LEU A 196 -1.68 -2.76 -14.38
N ILE A 197 -0.92 -3.08 -13.31
CA ILE A 197 -0.81 -2.19 -12.14
C ILE A 197 0.65 -1.77 -12.02
N VAL A 198 0.89 -0.48 -12.09
CA VAL A 198 2.23 0.13 -12.09
C VAL A 198 2.46 0.84 -10.77
N MET A 199 3.48 0.44 -10.03
CA MET A 199 3.85 1.01 -8.74
C MET A 199 5.22 1.68 -8.85
N GLY A 200 5.23 3.00 -8.85
CA GLY A 200 6.46 3.80 -8.85
C GLY A 200 6.91 4.16 -7.44
N ASN A 201 8.12 4.67 -7.30
CA ASN A 201 8.59 5.23 -6.03
C ASN A 201 8.17 6.71 -5.94
N GLY A 202 7.24 7.01 -5.04
CA GLY A 202 6.71 8.37 -4.82
C GLY A 202 7.55 9.25 -3.92
N MET A 203 8.60 8.69 -3.29
CA MET A 203 9.54 9.41 -2.44
C MET A 203 10.66 10.11 -3.26
N THR A 204 10.35 10.50 -4.49
CA THR A 204 11.27 11.26 -5.34
C THR A 204 11.54 12.64 -4.74
N GLN A 205 12.79 12.88 -4.34
CA GLN A 205 13.20 14.14 -3.74
C GLN A 205 13.62 15.17 -4.82
N ALA A 206 13.03 16.36 -4.73
CA ALA A 206 13.67 17.55 -5.27
C ALA A 206 14.95 17.86 -4.46
N LYS A 207 15.93 18.54 -5.08
CA LYS A 207 17.19 18.93 -4.41
C LYS A 207 16.99 19.74 -3.13
N GLU A 208 15.81 20.25 -2.86
CA GLU A 208 15.48 21.17 -1.78
C GLU A 208 14.31 20.70 -0.90
N GLY A 209 14.35 19.46 -0.44
CA GLY A 209 13.59 19.07 0.75
C GLY A 209 12.05 18.92 0.64
N HIS A 210 11.49 18.85 -0.55
CA HIS A 210 10.05 18.65 -0.72
C HIS A 210 9.68 17.16 -0.71
N VAL A 211 9.10 16.71 0.36
CA VAL A 211 8.69 15.32 0.59
C VAL A 211 7.68 14.79 -0.45
N PHE A 212 6.86 15.67 -1.03
CA PHE A 212 5.86 15.30 -2.05
C PHE A 212 6.33 15.59 -3.49
N GLY A 213 7.44 16.05 -3.61
CA GLY A 213 8.40 16.39 -4.60
C GLY A 213 8.03 16.35 -6.07
N LEU A 214 8.89 15.67 -6.80
CA LEU A 214 8.89 15.62 -8.26
C LEU A 214 8.01 14.49 -8.82
N PHE A 215 7.42 13.65 -7.97
CA PHE A 215 6.73 12.46 -8.46
C PHE A 215 5.60 12.74 -9.48
N PRO A 216 4.74 13.77 -9.33
CA PRO A 216 3.80 14.12 -10.38
C PRO A 216 4.47 14.34 -11.74
N SER A 217 5.58 15.06 -11.77
CA SER A 217 6.35 15.29 -13.00
C SER A 217 7.05 14.03 -13.49
N VAL A 218 7.60 13.20 -12.60
CA VAL A 218 8.19 11.90 -12.95
C VAL A 218 7.15 10.96 -13.54
N LEU A 219 5.96 10.90 -12.94
CA LEU A 219 4.85 10.09 -13.45
C LEU A 219 4.49 10.50 -14.88
N LEU A 220 4.27 11.79 -15.11
CA LEU A 220 3.77 12.30 -16.38
C LEU A 220 4.83 12.29 -17.50
N ASN A 221 6.06 12.66 -17.18
CA ASN A 221 7.10 12.87 -18.19
C ASN A 221 8.01 11.65 -18.40
N ASP A 222 8.12 10.76 -17.42
CA ASP A 222 9.05 9.63 -17.48
C ASP A 222 8.34 8.28 -17.35
N LEU A 223 7.55 8.04 -16.29
CA LEU A 223 7.01 6.72 -16.00
C LEU A 223 5.89 6.31 -16.98
N ILE A 224 4.91 7.17 -17.25
CA ILE A 224 3.86 6.89 -18.25
C ILE A 224 4.47 6.61 -19.63
N PRO A 225 5.33 7.48 -20.19
CA PRO A 225 5.99 7.20 -21.47
C PRO A 225 6.84 5.92 -21.47
N PHE A 226 7.50 5.61 -20.37
CA PHE A 226 8.26 4.35 -20.24
C PHE A 226 7.35 3.13 -20.32
N ILE A 227 6.22 3.13 -19.60
CA ILE A 227 5.26 2.02 -19.61
C ILE A 227 4.61 1.85 -20.99
N GLU A 228 4.19 2.93 -21.62
CA GLU A 228 3.59 2.92 -22.98
C GLU A 228 4.57 2.41 -24.05
N LYS A 229 5.85 2.66 -23.88
CA LYS A 229 6.90 2.10 -24.77
C LYS A 229 7.19 0.63 -24.48
N LYS A 230 7.06 0.20 -23.23
CA LYS A 230 7.50 -1.14 -22.76
C LYS A 230 6.41 -2.20 -22.89
N TYR A 231 5.15 -1.81 -22.75
CA TYR A 231 3.99 -2.69 -22.72
C TYR A 231 2.95 -2.29 -23.78
N CYS A 232 2.21 -3.28 -24.29
CA CYS A 232 1.04 -3.00 -25.10
C CYS A 232 -0.10 -2.50 -24.21
N VAL A 233 -0.36 -1.19 -24.20
CA VAL A 233 -1.35 -0.56 -23.34
C VAL A 233 -2.31 0.32 -24.13
N LEU A 234 -3.53 0.49 -23.57
CA LEU A 234 -4.50 1.47 -24.04
C LEU A 234 -4.14 2.84 -23.46
N THR A 235 -3.93 3.85 -24.30
CA THR A 235 -3.33 5.14 -23.91
C THR A 235 -4.33 6.24 -23.64
N ASP A 236 -5.60 6.03 -23.97
CA ASP A 236 -6.64 7.04 -23.70
C ASP A 236 -7.02 7.09 -22.22
N LYS A 237 -7.61 8.21 -21.78
CA LYS A 237 -7.95 8.44 -20.39
C LYS A 237 -8.94 7.42 -19.79
N TRP A 238 -9.80 6.82 -20.61
CA TRP A 238 -10.79 5.85 -20.16
C TRP A 238 -10.20 4.46 -19.88
N ASN A 239 -8.94 4.30 -20.20
CA ASN A 239 -8.13 3.12 -19.94
C ASN A 239 -6.94 3.43 -19.02
N ARG A 240 -6.94 4.61 -18.38
CA ARG A 240 -5.90 4.99 -17.41
C ARG A 240 -6.52 5.43 -16.08
N ALA A 241 -6.08 4.81 -15.01
CA ALA A 241 -6.46 5.09 -13.64
C ALA A 241 -5.24 5.49 -12.81
N MET A 242 -5.47 6.29 -11.78
CA MET A 242 -4.48 6.54 -10.73
C MET A 242 -5.12 6.37 -9.37
N ALA A 243 -4.42 5.72 -8.44
CA ALA A 243 -4.83 5.62 -7.05
C ALA A 243 -3.62 5.65 -6.12
N GLY A 244 -3.85 5.90 -4.84
CA GLY A 244 -2.78 5.85 -3.86
C GLY A 244 -3.29 6.04 -2.44
N LEU A 245 -2.40 5.71 -1.49
CA LEU A 245 -2.67 5.81 -0.07
C LEU A 245 -1.88 6.98 0.56
N SER A 246 -2.44 7.65 1.55
CA SER A 246 -1.75 8.69 2.34
C SER A 246 -1.08 9.76 1.45
N MET A 247 0.25 9.87 1.46
CA MET A 247 1.01 10.71 0.53
C MET A 247 0.64 10.42 -0.94
N GLY A 248 0.54 9.15 -1.33
CA GLY A 248 0.18 8.76 -2.69
C GLY A 248 -1.25 9.16 -3.05
N SER A 249 -2.16 9.25 -2.09
CA SER A 249 -3.50 9.75 -2.31
C SER A 249 -3.51 11.25 -2.65
N TYR A 250 -2.68 12.03 -1.96
CA TYR A 250 -2.50 13.45 -2.27
C TYR A 250 -1.88 13.63 -3.67
N GLN A 251 -0.84 12.86 -3.99
CA GLN A 251 -0.25 12.84 -5.35
C GLN A 251 -1.31 12.49 -6.40
N THR A 252 -2.18 11.51 -6.12
CA THR A 252 -3.30 11.13 -7.00
C THR A 252 -4.27 12.31 -7.20
N SER A 253 -4.68 12.97 -6.11
CA SER A 253 -5.58 14.14 -6.18
C SER A 253 -4.98 15.25 -7.03
N VAL A 254 -3.72 15.62 -6.75
CA VAL A 254 -3.03 16.68 -7.51
C VAL A 254 -2.93 16.33 -8.99
N VAL A 255 -2.45 15.13 -9.32
CA VAL A 255 -2.25 14.73 -10.73
C VAL A 255 -3.58 14.66 -11.47
N THR A 256 -4.56 13.92 -10.93
CA THR A 256 -5.79 13.64 -11.68
C THR A 256 -6.69 14.86 -11.81
N LEU A 257 -6.75 15.74 -10.80
CA LEU A 257 -7.55 16.95 -10.84
C LEU A 257 -6.88 18.07 -11.68
N THR A 258 -5.52 18.07 -11.78
CA THR A 258 -4.80 19.01 -12.66
C THR A 258 -4.80 18.54 -14.12
N HIS A 259 -4.75 17.23 -14.34
CA HIS A 259 -4.69 16.61 -15.68
C HIS A 259 -5.89 15.68 -15.94
N PRO A 260 -7.12 16.20 -15.92
CA PRO A 260 -8.34 15.41 -16.09
C PRO A 260 -8.50 14.84 -17.51
N GLU A 261 -7.68 15.29 -18.46
CA GLU A 261 -7.57 14.75 -19.82
C GLU A 261 -6.78 13.44 -19.89
N LEU A 262 -6.01 13.09 -18.83
CA LEU A 262 -5.13 11.92 -18.83
C LEU A 262 -5.71 10.73 -18.06
N PHE A 263 -6.61 10.96 -17.10
CA PHE A 263 -7.12 9.92 -16.20
C PHE A 263 -8.64 9.94 -16.14
N GLY A 264 -9.28 8.80 -16.38
CA GLY A 264 -10.74 8.64 -16.26
C GLY A 264 -11.19 8.11 -14.89
N TYR A 265 -10.24 7.67 -14.04
CA TYR A 265 -10.51 7.05 -12.75
C TYR A 265 -9.50 7.52 -11.73
N ALA A 266 -9.96 7.87 -10.53
CA ALA A 266 -9.12 8.28 -9.41
C ALA A 266 -9.54 7.59 -8.11
N GLY A 267 -8.54 7.09 -7.32
CA GLY A 267 -8.74 6.46 -6.01
C GLY A 267 -7.88 7.11 -4.94
N VAL A 268 -8.51 7.73 -3.94
CA VAL A 268 -7.86 8.47 -2.85
C VAL A 268 -8.11 7.71 -1.55
N PHE A 269 -7.09 6.98 -1.05
CA PHE A 269 -7.20 6.11 0.13
C PHE A 269 -6.48 6.73 1.32
N SER A 270 -7.15 6.83 2.47
CA SER A 270 -6.66 7.51 3.68
C SER A 270 -6.01 8.85 3.34
N GLY A 271 -6.71 9.65 2.54
CA GLY A 271 -6.10 10.78 1.90
C GLY A 271 -6.96 12.02 1.86
N PHE A 272 -6.39 13.04 1.26
CA PHE A 272 -6.87 14.41 1.36
C PHE A 272 -6.98 15.05 -0.02
N LEU A 273 -8.00 15.87 -0.18
CA LEU A 273 -8.08 16.81 -1.30
C LEU A 273 -7.37 18.12 -0.98
N GLN A 274 -7.53 18.60 0.25
CA GLN A 274 -7.04 19.90 0.71
C GLN A 274 -5.76 19.83 1.53
N PHE A 275 -5.53 18.76 2.29
CA PHE A 275 -4.45 18.70 3.27
C PHE A 275 -3.06 18.76 2.63
N ARG A 276 -2.22 19.69 3.13
CA ARG A 276 -0.83 19.88 2.70
C ARG A 276 0.07 20.02 3.93
N PRO A 277 0.70 18.94 4.38
CA PRO A 277 1.67 19.04 5.47
C PRO A 277 2.78 20.04 5.14
N GLY A 278 2.95 21.06 5.97
CA GLY A 278 4.02 22.06 5.84
C GLY A 278 3.85 23.08 4.71
N ARG A 279 2.67 23.16 4.03
CA ARG A 279 2.41 24.07 2.91
C ARG A 279 0.99 24.63 2.90
N ALA A 280 0.49 25.00 4.05
CA ALA A 280 -0.88 25.52 4.19
C ALA A 280 -1.15 26.77 3.33
N ASP A 281 -0.12 27.56 3.04
CA ASP A 281 -0.23 28.84 2.34
C ASP A 281 -0.14 28.74 0.81
N GLU A 282 0.13 27.55 0.24
CA GLU A 282 0.20 27.41 -1.20
C GLU A 282 -1.19 27.30 -1.84
N PRO A 283 -1.46 28.00 -2.96
CA PRO A 283 -2.72 27.89 -3.66
C PRO A 283 -3.03 26.45 -4.10
N GLN A 284 -4.23 25.97 -3.78
CA GLN A 284 -4.68 24.62 -4.16
C GLN A 284 -5.36 24.63 -5.53
N THR A 285 -4.61 25.00 -6.57
CA THR A 285 -5.13 25.22 -7.92
C THR A 285 -5.73 23.97 -8.55
N HIS A 286 -5.31 22.76 -8.12
CA HIS A 286 -5.88 21.50 -8.58
C HIS A 286 -7.36 21.33 -8.21
N LEU A 287 -7.84 22.01 -7.14
CA LEU A 287 -9.24 21.94 -6.73
C LEU A 287 -10.19 22.76 -7.60
N ALA A 288 -9.68 23.61 -8.49
CA ALA A 288 -10.53 24.48 -9.34
C ALA A 288 -11.54 23.71 -10.21
N ILE A 289 -11.20 22.47 -10.62
CA ILE A 289 -12.12 21.62 -11.39
C ILE A 289 -13.39 21.24 -10.60
N LEU A 290 -13.34 21.28 -9.26
CA LEU A 290 -14.48 20.96 -8.40
C LEU A 290 -15.60 22.00 -8.47
N ASP A 291 -15.33 23.17 -9.02
CA ASP A 291 -16.32 24.23 -9.24
C ASP A 291 -17.06 24.09 -10.58
N ASP A 292 -16.62 23.14 -11.45
CA ASP A 292 -17.22 22.89 -12.77
C ASP A 292 -17.78 21.44 -12.83
N GLU A 293 -19.09 21.31 -12.52
CA GLU A 293 -19.78 20.01 -12.52
C GLU A 293 -19.64 19.26 -13.85
N LYS A 294 -19.82 19.99 -14.96
CA LYS A 294 -19.79 19.38 -16.29
C LYS A 294 -18.39 18.88 -16.60
N LYS A 295 -17.37 19.69 -16.37
CA LYS A 295 -15.99 19.31 -16.61
C LYS A 295 -15.58 18.14 -15.73
N PHE A 296 -15.94 18.13 -14.44
CA PHE A 296 -15.64 17.03 -13.53
C PHE A 296 -16.30 15.72 -13.97
N ARG A 297 -17.62 15.75 -14.25
CA ARG A 297 -18.38 14.59 -14.71
C ARG A 297 -17.86 14.05 -16.04
N ASP A 298 -17.52 14.91 -16.98
CA ASP A 298 -17.00 14.52 -18.30
C ASP A 298 -15.52 14.07 -18.21
N SER A 299 -14.87 14.26 -17.06
CA SER A 299 -13.49 13.85 -16.82
C SER A 299 -13.38 12.50 -16.12
N PHE A 300 -14.26 12.19 -15.18
CA PHE A 300 -14.13 11.01 -14.34
C PHE A 300 -15.36 10.12 -14.42
N ARG A 301 -15.16 8.82 -14.71
CA ARG A 301 -16.17 7.78 -14.50
C ARG A 301 -16.25 7.38 -13.02
N VAL A 302 -15.11 7.35 -12.35
CA VAL A 302 -15.00 7.06 -10.92
C VAL A 302 -14.02 8.04 -10.28
N PHE A 303 -14.47 8.76 -9.28
CA PHE A 303 -13.62 9.44 -8.32
C PHE A 303 -13.99 8.93 -6.93
N TYR A 304 -13.09 8.12 -6.37
CA TYR A 304 -13.31 7.33 -5.17
C TYR A 304 -12.47 7.87 -4.01
N ARG A 305 -13.09 8.04 -2.85
CA ARG A 305 -12.44 8.45 -1.60
C ARG A 305 -12.79 7.46 -0.50
N ALA A 306 -11.78 6.96 0.21
CA ALA A 306 -12.00 6.07 1.35
C ALA A 306 -10.99 6.31 2.46
N MET A 307 -11.42 6.06 3.71
CA MET A 307 -10.59 6.20 4.90
C MET A 307 -11.03 5.24 6.00
N GLY A 308 -10.10 4.87 6.88
CA GLY A 308 -10.41 4.14 8.11
C GLY A 308 -11.16 5.00 9.11
N THR A 309 -12.12 4.42 9.82
CA THR A 309 -12.92 5.16 10.83
C THR A 309 -12.12 5.57 12.06
N GLU A 310 -10.96 4.94 12.28
CA GLU A 310 -10.03 5.18 13.38
C GLU A 310 -8.73 5.84 12.89
N ASP A 311 -8.71 6.29 11.60
CA ASP A 311 -7.56 6.96 11.02
C ASP A 311 -7.31 8.30 11.75
N GLN A 312 -6.07 8.54 12.16
CA GLN A 312 -5.67 9.76 12.85
C GLN A 312 -5.95 11.04 12.04
N PHE A 313 -6.14 10.91 10.73
CA PHE A 313 -6.48 12.00 9.82
C PHE A 313 -7.96 12.06 9.47
N PHE A 314 -8.82 11.32 10.15
CA PHE A 314 -10.25 11.25 9.82
C PHE A 314 -10.92 12.64 9.85
N SER A 315 -10.49 13.52 10.75
CA SER A 315 -10.99 14.92 10.79
C SER A 315 -10.69 15.70 9.51
N SER A 316 -9.55 15.45 8.84
CA SER A 316 -9.24 16.07 7.55
C SER A 316 -10.11 15.52 6.42
N PHE A 317 -10.49 14.24 6.51
CA PHE A 317 -11.43 13.63 5.56
C PHE A 317 -12.83 14.23 5.68
N GLU A 318 -13.27 14.52 6.92
CA GLU A 318 -14.52 15.24 7.18
C GLU A 318 -14.47 16.70 6.72
N GLN A 319 -13.32 17.38 6.87
CA GLN A 319 -13.12 18.72 6.32
C GLN A 319 -13.27 18.75 4.79
N ASP A 320 -12.72 17.74 4.10
CA ASP A 320 -12.95 17.57 2.66
C ASP A 320 -14.44 17.33 2.36
N ASP A 321 -15.16 16.56 3.17
CA ASP A 321 -16.60 16.34 3.00
C ASP A 321 -17.38 17.66 3.15
N GLU A 322 -17.03 18.50 4.14
CA GLU A 322 -17.66 19.82 4.31
C GLU A 322 -17.38 20.74 3.12
N MET A 323 -16.15 20.77 2.62
CA MET A 323 -15.82 21.52 1.41
C MET A 323 -16.63 21.00 0.22
N LEU A 324 -16.72 19.69 0.03
CA LEU A 324 -17.45 19.07 -1.09
C LEU A 324 -18.96 19.35 -1.07
N LYS A 325 -19.57 19.60 0.11
CA LYS A 325 -20.98 20.05 0.17
C LYS A 325 -21.25 21.35 -0.54
N THR A 326 -20.23 22.20 -0.66
CA THR A 326 -20.31 23.49 -1.37
C THR A 326 -19.99 23.38 -2.86
N LYS A 327 -19.60 22.19 -3.33
CA LYS A 327 -19.18 21.94 -4.71
C LYS A 327 -20.25 21.16 -5.49
N PRO A 328 -20.43 21.44 -6.79
CA PRO A 328 -21.45 20.77 -7.60
C PRO A 328 -21.03 19.36 -8.06
N VAL A 329 -19.96 18.78 -7.52
CA VAL A 329 -19.40 17.49 -7.95
C VAL A 329 -19.82 16.36 -7.00
N ARG A 330 -19.80 15.12 -7.51
CA ARG A 330 -20.07 13.92 -6.73
C ARG A 330 -18.90 12.96 -6.81
N MET A 331 -18.49 12.43 -5.64
CA MET A 331 -17.47 11.41 -5.49
C MET A 331 -18.04 10.22 -4.71
N ILE A 332 -17.52 9.03 -4.99
CA ILE A 332 -17.83 7.86 -4.17
C ILE A 332 -17.06 8.02 -2.85
N ARG A 333 -17.79 7.98 -1.73
CA ARG A 333 -17.22 8.05 -0.38
C ARG A 333 -17.45 6.75 0.36
N LYS A 334 -16.38 6.17 0.91
CA LYS A 334 -16.43 4.96 1.72
C LYS A 334 -15.66 5.14 3.02
N THR A 335 -16.02 4.36 4.03
CA THR A 335 -15.24 4.20 5.25
C THR A 335 -15.14 2.73 5.60
N PHE A 336 -14.02 2.34 6.20
CA PHE A 336 -13.77 0.98 6.67
C PHE A 336 -13.34 1.00 8.14
N PRO A 337 -13.63 -0.05 8.93
CA PRO A 337 -13.05 -0.18 10.27
C PRO A 337 -11.53 -0.22 10.19
N GLY A 338 -10.84 0.46 11.12
CA GLY A 338 -9.39 0.49 11.25
C GLY A 338 -8.78 1.88 11.07
N GLY A 339 -7.47 1.96 11.24
CA GLY A 339 -6.69 3.18 11.30
C GLY A 339 -6.03 3.56 9.97
N HIS A 340 -4.86 4.20 10.09
CA HIS A 340 -4.00 4.59 8.96
C HIS A 340 -3.03 3.45 8.64
N ASP A 341 -3.53 2.34 8.13
CA ASP A 341 -2.81 1.08 8.02
C ASP A 341 -3.16 0.25 6.77
N TRP A 342 -2.32 -0.76 6.50
CA TRP A 342 -2.46 -1.64 5.35
C TRP A 342 -3.75 -2.46 5.37
N SER A 343 -4.34 -2.75 6.53
CA SER A 343 -5.62 -3.48 6.60
C SER A 343 -6.74 -2.66 5.98
N VAL A 344 -6.77 -1.35 6.24
CA VAL A 344 -7.70 -0.42 5.60
C VAL A 344 -7.39 -0.28 4.11
N TRP A 345 -6.12 -0.13 3.72
CA TRP A 345 -5.76 0.09 2.32
C TRP A 345 -6.00 -1.13 1.44
N ARG A 346 -5.86 -2.35 1.98
CA ARG A 346 -6.29 -3.59 1.30
C ARG A 346 -7.80 -3.57 1.02
N ARG A 347 -8.62 -3.14 1.98
CA ARG A 347 -10.08 -2.99 1.79
C ARG A 347 -10.39 -1.93 0.74
N CYS A 348 -9.68 -0.80 0.77
CA CYS A 348 -9.85 0.26 -0.22
C CYS A 348 -9.57 -0.25 -1.64
N ILE A 349 -8.44 -0.92 -1.85
CA ILE A 349 -8.08 -1.40 -3.20
C ILE A 349 -8.99 -2.54 -3.65
N HIS A 350 -9.39 -3.45 -2.74
CA HIS A 350 -10.34 -4.51 -3.04
C HIS A 350 -11.71 -3.97 -3.47
N ASP A 351 -12.21 -2.89 -2.85
CA ASP A 351 -13.49 -2.23 -3.22
C ASP A 351 -13.35 -1.40 -4.52
N PHE A 352 -12.18 -0.82 -4.78
CA PHE A 352 -11.94 0.07 -5.91
C PHE A 352 -11.68 -0.66 -7.24
N LEU A 353 -10.88 -1.74 -7.24
CA LEU A 353 -10.50 -2.45 -8.47
C LEU A 353 -11.69 -2.91 -9.33
N PRO A 354 -12.79 -3.43 -8.78
CA PRO A 354 -13.98 -3.81 -9.56
C PRO A 354 -14.66 -2.66 -10.30
N MET A 355 -14.43 -1.41 -9.89
CA MET A 355 -15.05 -0.24 -10.50
C MET A 355 -14.29 0.24 -11.75
N LEU A 356 -13.05 -0.23 -11.94
CA LEU A 356 -12.18 0.26 -13.00
C LEU A 356 -12.51 -0.35 -14.35
N PHE A 357 -12.48 0.50 -15.37
CA PHE A 357 -12.54 0.14 -16.79
C PHE A 357 -13.79 -0.68 -17.18
N GLN A 358 -14.85 -0.57 -16.39
CA GLN A 358 -16.15 -1.18 -16.74
C GLN A 358 -16.76 -0.48 -17.96
N PRO A 359 -17.61 -1.19 -18.74
CA PRO A 359 -18.27 -0.64 -19.93
C PRO A 359 -19.04 0.66 -19.70
#